data_337c222b98732568aa5463ef961e675d
#
_entry.id   337c222b98732568aa5463ef961e675d
#
_cell.length_a   1.000
_cell.length_b   1.000
_cell.length_c   1.000
_cell.angle_alpha   90.00
_cell.angle_beta   90.00
_cell.angle_gamma   90.00
#
_symmetry.space_group_name_H-M   'P 1'
#
loop_
_entity.id
_entity.type
_entity.pdbx_description
1 polymer ?
#
loop_
_entity_poly.entity_id
_entity_poly.type
_entity_poly.pdbx_seq_one_letter_code
_entity_poly.pdbx_strand_id
1 'polypeptide(L)'
;MTVVKRKIDGAQVASSFDGGFACNLHSVAMSDLFFDSALLPTGWAHDVRIVVDSGGWISAVDTDTTPQGARHVPGIALPGVPNVHSHAFQRAMAGLTEHGSPKGDSFWSWRRRMYGFLRTLDPEGVEAIAAQLFVELLRRGFTSVAEFHYLRNDRDGTQYPDPVEMARRVLHAGVDTGMGLTILPALYTASDFGGVAPEHEQRRFACTVEELLGDIAVLGAGAPAGTVRVGLALHSLRAVPPDALAIAVEAARGMDPSIPIHIHVAEQEREVQRSLEWTGARPVAWLLDHAPVDEHWCLIHATHLDEHEVQRMAATGAVVGLCPTTEANLGDGVFPLSAFQEHAGRWAVGTDSHVGRGPAGELRMLEYGQRLHTRRRNVVAGPHHRSSARAMLEAAWRGGASASGRRIGALTPGARADVVVLDPDHPALLGRSEDDALGSWIFSGDDTPVRDVFTGGHQVIRDGRHASEDRVRQRYAAVVRAIAEDTPQLAIDFE
;
A
#
# COMPACT_ATOMS: atom_id res chain seq x y z
N MET A 1 -6.27 42.75 2.54
CA MET A 1 -6.71 41.62 3.41
C MET A 1 -8.21 41.74 3.62
N THR A 2 -8.99 41.06 2.82
CA THR A 2 -10.44 41.00 2.98
C THR A 2 -10.86 39.56 2.73
N VAL A 3 -11.15 38.86 3.82
CA VAL A 3 -11.57 37.45 3.85
C VAL A 3 -12.97 37.38 3.27
N VAL A 4 -13.14 36.78 2.11
CA VAL A 4 -14.45 36.42 1.55
C VAL A 4 -14.86 35.08 2.15
N LYS A 5 -15.63 35.11 3.23
CA LYS A 5 -16.44 33.97 3.67
C LYS A 5 -17.59 33.77 2.70
N ARG A 6 -17.45 32.89 1.71
CA ARG A 6 -18.60 32.31 0.99
C ARG A 6 -19.08 31.08 1.75
N LYS A 7 -20.28 31.15 2.30
CA LYS A 7 -21.07 30.00 2.74
C LYS A 7 -21.25 29.07 1.56
N ILE A 8 -20.84 27.83 1.72
CA ILE A 8 -21.26 26.73 0.84
C ILE A 8 -22.68 26.36 1.29
N ASP A 9 -23.66 26.85 0.57
CA ASP A 9 -25.06 26.44 0.77
C ASP A 9 -25.18 24.98 0.36
N GLY A 10 -25.76 24.19 1.29
CA GLY A 10 -26.01 22.76 1.10
C GLY A 10 -26.95 22.50 -0.08
N ALA A 11 -26.40 22.20 -1.24
CA ALA A 11 -27.13 21.55 -2.30
C ALA A 11 -27.23 20.06 -1.93
N GLN A 12 -28.45 19.59 -1.69
CA GLN A 12 -28.79 18.18 -1.59
C GLN A 12 -28.35 17.45 -2.89
N VAL A 13 -27.18 16.82 -2.85
CA VAL A 13 -26.83 15.74 -3.77
C VAL A 13 -27.29 14.44 -3.12
N ALA A 14 -28.58 14.22 -3.15
CA ALA A 14 -29.15 12.88 -3.00
C ALA A 14 -29.03 12.19 -4.36
N SER A 15 -27.85 11.67 -4.67
CA SER A 15 -27.72 10.66 -5.71
C SER A 15 -27.78 9.30 -5.04
N SER A 16 -28.82 8.59 -5.35
CA SER A 16 -29.13 7.23 -4.98
C SER A 16 -27.91 6.31 -5.11
N PHE A 17 -27.38 5.86 -3.98
CA PHE A 17 -26.57 4.65 -3.88
C PHE A 17 -27.46 3.42 -4.10
N ASP A 18 -28.09 3.28 -5.30
CA ASP A 18 -28.89 2.13 -5.69
C ASP A 18 -28.06 0.99 -6.32
N GLY A 19 -26.79 0.93 -5.97
CA GLY A 19 -25.96 -0.26 -6.08
C GLY A 19 -25.52 -0.65 -4.68
N GLY A 20 -26.40 -1.29 -3.91
CA GLY A 20 -26.07 -1.79 -2.58
C GLY A 20 -24.75 -2.56 -2.66
N PHE A 21 -23.76 -2.22 -1.81
CA PHE A 21 -22.60 -3.03 -1.54
C PHE A 21 -23.06 -4.38 -0.96
N ALA A 22 -23.65 -5.22 -1.80
CA ALA A 22 -23.92 -6.61 -1.46
C ALA A 22 -22.55 -7.30 -1.44
N CYS A 23 -21.91 -7.27 -0.29
CA CYS A 23 -20.77 -8.12 -0.01
C CYS A 23 -21.23 -9.57 -0.19
N ASN A 24 -20.99 -10.15 -1.37
CA ASN A 24 -21.20 -11.58 -1.66
C ASN A 24 -20.09 -12.44 -1.05
N LEU A 25 -19.48 -12.01 0.05
CA LEU A 25 -18.82 -12.90 0.96
C LEU A 25 -19.93 -13.79 1.51
N HIS A 26 -20.05 -15.01 0.99
CA HIS A 26 -21.03 -15.99 1.44
C HIS A 26 -21.09 -15.93 2.96
N SER A 27 -22.28 -15.75 3.52
CA SER A 27 -22.56 -15.57 4.94
C SER A 27 -22.18 -16.81 5.76
N VAL A 28 -20.87 -17.03 5.88
CA VAL A 28 -20.37 -17.85 6.98
C VAL A 28 -20.48 -16.94 8.19
N ALA A 29 -21.36 -17.30 9.12
CA ALA A 29 -21.50 -16.59 10.38
C ALA A 29 -20.10 -16.34 10.94
N MET A 30 -19.81 -15.08 11.33
CA MET A 30 -18.56 -14.76 12.00
C MET A 30 -18.49 -15.61 13.26
N SER A 31 -17.48 -16.45 13.35
CA SER A 31 -17.22 -17.32 14.50
C SER A 31 -15.91 -16.88 15.15
N ASP A 32 -15.86 -17.00 16.46
CA ASP A 32 -14.59 -16.92 17.16
C ASP A 32 -13.59 -17.90 16.54
N LEU A 33 -12.32 -17.52 16.54
CA LEU A 33 -11.22 -18.30 15.97
C LEU A 33 -10.35 -18.85 17.08
N PHE A 34 -9.88 -20.08 16.92
CA PHE A 34 -8.95 -20.73 17.84
C PHE A 34 -7.73 -21.24 17.07
N PHE A 35 -6.53 -20.91 17.56
CA PHE A 35 -5.26 -21.21 16.92
C PHE A 35 -4.34 -21.97 17.86
N ASP A 36 -3.53 -22.90 17.33
CA ASP A 36 -2.56 -23.66 18.11
C ASP A 36 -1.46 -22.75 18.67
N SER A 37 -1.03 -21.76 17.88
CA SER A 37 -0.10 -20.71 18.31
C SER A 37 -0.39 -19.40 17.61
N ALA A 38 -0.12 -18.29 18.29
CA ALA A 38 -0.27 -16.95 17.73
C ALA A 38 0.80 -15.99 18.21
N LEU A 39 1.17 -15.06 17.35
CA LEU A 39 2.04 -13.97 17.71
C LEU A 39 1.22 -12.75 18.14
N LEU A 40 1.21 -12.51 19.45
CA LEU A 40 0.54 -11.40 20.10
C LEU A 40 1.50 -10.23 20.36
N PRO A 41 1.02 -9.03 20.68
CA PRO A 41 1.89 -7.93 21.10
C PRO A 41 2.77 -8.25 22.33
N THR A 42 2.34 -9.18 23.16
CA THR A 42 3.07 -9.66 24.36
C THR A 42 4.09 -10.74 24.06
N GLY A 43 4.13 -11.26 22.84
CA GLY A 43 4.99 -12.36 22.41
C GLY A 43 4.20 -13.56 21.89
N TRP A 44 4.88 -14.69 21.71
CA TRP A 44 4.26 -15.94 21.31
C TRP A 44 3.33 -16.49 22.41
N ALA A 45 2.18 -16.99 22.01
CA ALA A 45 1.19 -17.63 22.87
C ALA A 45 0.66 -18.90 22.21
N HIS A 46 0.18 -19.85 23.04
CA HIS A 46 -0.38 -21.12 22.59
C HIS A 46 -1.85 -21.21 22.96
N ASP A 47 -2.58 -22.10 22.29
CA ASP A 47 -4.01 -22.32 22.53
C ASP A 47 -4.79 -20.99 22.61
N VAL A 48 -4.69 -20.21 21.54
CA VAL A 48 -5.18 -18.82 21.49
C VAL A 48 -6.57 -18.75 20.89
N ARG A 49 -7.53 -18.24 21.66
CA ARG A 49 -8.88 -17.91 21.18
C ARG A 49 -8.99 -16.41 20.92
N ILE A 50 -9.45 -16.05 19.72
CA ILE A 50 -9.73 -14.67 19.31
C ILE A 50 -11.24 -14.53 19.13
N VAL A 51 -11.85 -13.66 19.93
CA VAL A 51 -13.28 -13.32 19.84
C VAL A 51 -13.45 -12.15 18.88
N VAL A 52 -14.32 -12.35 17.88
CA VAL A 52 -14.55 -11.33 16.83
C VAL A 52 -15.98 -10.83 16.90
N ASP A 53 -16.17 -9.51 16.98
CA ASP A 53 -17.49 -8.89 16.97
C ASP A 53 -18.09 -8.82 15.56
N SER A 54 -19.38 -8.45 15.47
CA SER A 54 -20.10 -8.33 14.18
C SER A 54 -19.56 -7.27 13.23
N GLY A 55 -18.70 -6.37 13.71
CA GLY A 55 -18.00 -5.38 12.90
C GLY A 55 -16.65 -5.86 12.37
N GLY A 56 -16.23 -7.08 12.74
CA GLY A 56 -14.93 -7.63 12.36
C GLY A 56 -13.77 -7.13 13.21
N TRP A 57 -14.04 -6.67 14.43
CA TRP A 57 -13.04 -6.23 15.38
C TRP A 57 -12.79 -7.32 16.44
N ILE A 58 -11.54 -7.43 16.87
CA ILE A 58 -11.19 -8.30 18.00
C ILE A 58 -11.75 -7.68 19.27
N SER A 59 -12.63 -8.40 19.96
CA SER A 59 -13.21 -7.99 21.23
C SER A 59 -12.48 -8.59 22.45
N ALA A 60 -11.92 -9.79 22.29
CA ALA A 60 -11.09 -10.45 23.31
C ALA A 60 -10.04 -11.36 22.69
N VAL A 61 -8.96 -11.61 23.43
CA VAL A 61 -7.92 -12.60 23.13
C VAL A 61 -7.63 -13.36 24.42
N ASP A 62 -7.88 -14.65 24.38
CA ASP A 62 -7.63 -15.58 25.50
C ASP A 62 -6.48 -16.52 25.11
N THR A 63 -5.54 -16.76 26.02
CA THR A 63 -4.40 -17.69 25.84
C THR A 63 -4.48 -18.87 26.80
N ASP A 64 -3.76 -19.94 26.48
CA ASP A 64 -3.74 -21.17 27.29
C ASP A 64 -5.15 -21.67 27.62
N THR A 65 -6.06 -21.59 26.61
CA THR A 65 -7.49 -21.88 26.78
C THR A 65 -7.96 -23.03 25.90
N THR A 66 -9.24 -23.38 25.97
CA THR A 66 -9.87 -24.35 25.08
C THR A 66 -10.68 -23.61 24.01
N PRO A 67 -11.05 -24.26 22.89
CA PRO A 67 -11.79 -23.58 21.80
C PRO A 67 -13.12 -22.96 22.23
N GLN A 68 -13.82 -23.49 23.27
CA GLN A 68 -15.09 -22.96 23.78
C GLN A 68 -16.15 -22.69 22.66
N GLY A 69 -16.19 -23.55 21.64
CA GLY A 69 -17.06 -23.40 20.48
C GLY A 69 -16.50 -22.52 19.35
N ALA A 70 -15.32 -21.91 19.53
CA ALA A 70 -14.60 -21.22 18.46
C ALA A 70 -14.17 -22.20 17.36
N ARG A 71 -14.10 -21.71 16.15
CA ARG A 71 -13.62 -22.49 15.00
C ARG A 71 -12.11 -22.72 15.15
N HIS A 72 -11.70 -24.00 15.24
CA HIS A 72 -10.27 -24.34 15.21
C HIS A 72 -9.69 -24.14 13.81
N VAL A 73 -8.62 -23.36 13.74
CA VAL A 73 -7.81 -23.09 12.54
C VAL A 73 -6.37 -23.50 12.89
N PRO A 74 -5.97 -24.73 12.52
CA PRO A 74 -4.65 -25.23 12.87
C PRO A 74 -3.55 -24.37 12.26
N GLY A 75 -2.41 -24.21 12.96
CA GLY A 75 -1.24 -23.51 12.42
C GLY A 75 -0.79 -22.32 13.25
N ILE A 76 0.09 -21.51 12.64
CA ILE A 76 0.74 -20.39 13.28
C ILE A 76 0.04 -19.09 12.86
N ALA A 77 -0.70 -18.48 13.77
CA ALA A 77 -1.43 -17.24 13.50
C ALA A 77 -0.56 -15.99 13.72
N LEU A 78 -0.57 -15.12 12.74
CA LEU A 78 0.15 -13.85 12.73
C LEU A 78 -0.81 -12.69 12.42
N PRO A 79 -0.53 -11.46 12.86
CA PRO A 79 -1.22 -10.31 12.32
C PRO A 79 -1.09 -10.25 10.80
N GLY A 80 -2.15 -9.87 10.12
CA GLY A 80 -2.08 -9.56 8.69
C GLY A 80 -1.10 -8.43 8.40
N VAL A 81 -0.32 -8.54 7.32
CA VAL A 81 0.67 -7.51 6.98
C VAL A 81 0.00 -6.40 6.17
N PRO A 82 0.16 -5.11 6.56
CA PRO A 82 -0.26 -3.99 5.74
C PRO A 82 0.72 -3.73 4.58
N ASN A 83 0.19 -3.51 3.39
CA ASN A 83 0.93 -3.00 2.23
C ASN A 83 0.74 -1.48 2.17
N VAL A 84 1.80 -0.70 2.39
CA VAL A 84 1.68 0.76 2.55
C VAL A 84 1.74 1.54 1.25
N HIS A 85 1.99 0.88 0.12
CA HIS A 85 2.08 1.58 -1.17
C HIS A 85 1.77 0.64 -2.34
N SER A 86 0.89 1.09 -3.22
CA SER A 86 0.40 0.35 -4.37
C SER A 86 -0.13 1.30 -5.43
N HIS A 87 0.12 0.95 -6.68
CA HIS A 87 -0.54 1.47 -7.88
C HIS A 87 -1.16 0.28 -8.61
N ALA A 88 -2.36 -0.13 -8.25
CA ALA A 88 -2.95 -1.41 -8.65
C ALA A 88 -2.93 -1.67 -10.16
N PHE A 89 -3.16 -0.64 -10.98
CA PHE A 89 -3.15 -0.76 -12.44
C PHE A 89 -1.80 -1.21 -13.01
N GLN A 90 -0.68 -0.91 -12.33
CA GLN A 90 0.67 -1.28 -12.79
C GLN A 90 0.92 -2.79 -12.74
N ARG A 91 0.10 -3.55 -11.99
CA ARG A 91 0.21 -5.00 -11.94
C ARG A 91 0.20 -5.65 -13.34
N ALA A 92 -0.58 -5.13 -14.27
CA ALA A 92 -0.70 -5.70 -15.61
C ALA A 92 0.51 -5.39 -16.51
N MET A 93 1.37 -4.44 -16.15
CA MET A 93 2.59 -4.13 -16.88
C MET A 93 3.86 -4.73 -16.27
N ALA A 94 3.78 -5.35 -15.09
CA ALA A 94 4.93 -5.94 -14.41
C ALA A 94 5.63 -6.99 -15.30
N GLY A 95 6.95 -6.82 -15.52
CA GLY A 95 7.78 -7.65 -16.38
C GLY A 95 7.78 -7.27 -17.87
N LEU A 96 6.89 -6.39 -18.34
CA LEU A 96 6.86 -5.92 -19.72
C LEU A 96 7.90 -4.83 -20.02
N THR A 97 8.54 -4.32 -18.99
CA THR A 97 9.52 -3.21 -19.07
C THR A 97 10.98 -3.67 -19.00
N GLU A 98 11.22 -4.99 -18.87
CA GLU A 98 12.56 -5.59 -18.69
C GLU A 98 13.32 -5.77 -20.03
N HIS A 99 13.38 -4.70 -20.83
CA HIS A 99 14.06 -4.69 -22.11
C HIS A 99 15.02 -3.52 -22.18
N GLY A 100 16.32 -3.82 -22.26
CA GLY A 100 17.35 -2.80 -22.36
C GLY A 100 17.30 -2.04 -23.69
N SER A 101 17.59 -0.73 -23.65
CA SER A 101 17.70 0.13 -24.82
C SER A 101 19.17 0.45 -25.12
N PRO A 102 19.57 0.59 -26.40
CA PRO A 102 20.92 1.04 -26.76
C PRO A 102 21.32 2.40 -26.17
N LYS A 103 20.35 3.23 -25.83
CA LYS A 103 20.54 4.56 -25.18
C LYS A 103 20.60 4.47 -23.66
N GLY A 104 20.56 3.28 -23.09
CA GLY A 104 20.42 3.03 -21.65
C GLY A 104 18.94 3.01 -21.23
N ASP A 105 18.68 2.37 -20.09
CA ASP A 105 17.37 2.29 -19.47
C ASP A 105 17.40 2.94 -18.07
N SER A 106 16.26 3.45 -17.62
CA SER A 106 16.14 4.16 -16.36
C SER A 106 14.68 4.27 -15.94
N PHE A 107 14.41 4.73 -14.72
CA PHE A 107 13.07 5.15 -14.27
C PHE A 107 12.32 5.99 -15.33
N TRP A 108 12.99 6.88 -16.05
CA TRP A 108 12.36 7.79 -17.02
C TRP A 108 11.91 7.08 -18.30
N SER A 109 12.63 6.06 -18.76
CA SER A 109 12.20 5.20 -19.87
C SER A 109 11.05 4.28 -19.45
N TRP A 110 11.11 3.71 -18.25
CA TRP A 110 10.03 2.94 -17.65
C TRP A 110 8.75 3.78 -17.55
N ARG A 111 8.83 5.01 -17.06
CA ARG A 111 7.67 5.93 -16.93
C ARG A 111 7.00 6.21 -18.28
N ARG A 112 7.77 6.38 -19.35
CA ARG A 112 7.19 6.56 -20.71
C ARG A 112 6.41 5.32 -21.16
N ARG A 113 6.91 4.12 -20.88
CA ARG A 113 6.20 2.86 -21.18
C ARG A 113 4.90 2.76 -20.38
N MET A 114 4.93 3.12 -19.11
CA MET A 114 3.73 3.21 -18.27
C MET A 114 2.68 4.15 -18.88
N TYR A 115 3.07 5.31 -19.37
CA TYR A 115 2.13 6.24 -20.04
C TYR A 115 1.51 5.61 -21.29
N GLY A 116 2.28 4.87 -22.07
CA GLY A 116 1.79 4.11 -23.22
C GLY A 116 0.72 3.10 -22.82
N PHE A 117 1.01 2.31 -21.77
CA PHE A 117 0.08 1.33 -21.21
C PHE A 117 -1.22 1.97 -20.71
N LEU A 118 -1.15 3.11 -20.05
CA LEU A 118 -2.33 3.80 -19.53
C LEU A 118 -3.32 4.25 -20.60
N ARG A 119 -2.91 4.43 -21.86
CA ARG A 119 -3.81 4.80 -22.96
C ARG A 119 -4.89 3.76 -23.25
N THR A 120 -4.67 2.52 -22.85
CA THR A 120 -5.58 1.39 -23.10
C THR A 120 -6.59 1.15 -21.97
N LEU A 121 -6.29 1.62 -20.77
CA LEU A 121 -7.10 1.31 -19.57
C LEU A 121 -8.42 2.07 -19.55
N ASP A 122 -9.49 1.32 -19.32
CA ASP A 122 -10.83 1.81 -18.96
C ASP A 122 -11.19 1.45 -17.52
N PRO A 123 -12.32 1.92 -16.98
CA PRO A 123 -12.73 1.63 -15.61
C PRO A 123 -12.87 0.13 -15.30
N GLU A 124 -13.45 -0.65 -16.23
CA GLU A 124 -13.62 -2.09 -16.09
C GLU A 124 -12.28 -2.82 -16.04
N GLY A 125 -11.33 -2.37 -16.86
CA GLY A 125 -9.96 -2.87 -16.89
C GLY A 125 -9.22 -2.61 -15.59
N VAL A 126 -9.35 -1.40 -15.06
CA VAL A 126 -8.76 -1.03 -13.75
C VAL A 126 -9.31 -1.91 -12.63
N GLU A 127 -10.64 -2.12 -12.59
CA GLU A 127 -11.27 -3.00 -11.59
C GLU A 127 -10.76 -4.44 -11.69
N ALA A 128 -10.69 -4.99 -12.91
CA ALA A 128 -10.24 -6.37 -13.12
C ALA A 128 -8.78 -6.57 -12.73
N ILE A 129 -7.91 -5.59 -13.04
CA ILE A 129 -6.50 -5.63 -12.68
C ILE A 129 -6.33 -5.52 -11.17
N ALA A 130 -7.03 -4.58 -10.51
CA ALA A 130 -6.99 -4.41 -9.07
C ALA A 130 -7.49 -5.67 -8.34
N ALA A 131 -8.59 -6.28 -8.78
CA ALA A 131 -9.11 -7.51 -8.19
C ALA A 131 -8.10 -8.66 -8.28
N GLN A 132 -7.43 -8.83 -9.43
CA GLN A 132 -6.39 -9.85 -9.60
C GLN A 132 -5.22 -9.60 -8.64
N LEU A 133 -4.75 -8.37 -8.57
CA LEU A 133 -3.68 -7.99 -7.66
C LEU A 133 -4.06 -8.30 -6.20
N PHE A 134 -5.24 -7.89 -5.77
CA PHE A 134 -5.66 -8.05 -4.37
C PHE A 134 -5.77 -9.54 -3.98
N VAL A 135 -6.25 -10.40 -4.86
CA VAL A 135 -6.22 -11.85 -4.65
C VAL A 135 -4.78 -12.36 -4.50
N GLU A 136 -3.85 -11.89 -5.35
CA GLU A 136 -2.44 -12.29 -5.28
C GLU A 136 -1.75 -11.81 -3.99
N LEU A 137 -2.07 -10.60 -3.51
CA LEU A 137 -1.56 -10.03 -2.25
C LEU A 137 -2.10 -10.79 -1.03
N LEU A 138 -3.42 -11.04 -0.99
CA LEU A 138 -4.06 -11.81 0.09
C LEU A 138 -3.45 -13.20 0.22
N ARG A 139 -3.26 -13.91 -0.90
CA ARG A 139 -2.65 -15.25 -0.90
C ARG A 139 -1.22 -15.29 -0.35
N ARG A 140 -0.56 -14.15 -0.23
CA ARG A 140 0.81 -14.05 0.29
C ARG A 140 0.92 -13.39 1.65
N GLY A 141 -0.21 -12.96 2.24
CA GLY A 141 -0.28 -12.49 3.62
C GLY A 141 -0.39 -10.97 3.79
N PHE A 142 -0.50 -10.19 2.71
CA PHE A 142 -0.99 -8.82 2.82
C PHE A 142 -2.51 -8.84 3.01
N THR A 143 -3.02 -8.12 4.03
CA THR A 143 -4.45 -8.07 4.35
C THR A 143 -5.07 -6.70 4.14
N SER A 144 -4.25 -5.71 3.93
CA SER A 144 -4.67 -4.35 3.59
C SER A 144 -3.67 -3.69 2.65
N VAL A 145 -4.16 -2.72 1.88
CA VAL A 145 -3.38 -1.94 0.90
C VAL A 145 -3.68 -0.46 1.09
N ALA A 146 -2.64 0.36 1.14
CA ALA A 146 -2.74 1.79 0.90
C ALA A 146 -2.53 2.02 -0.60
N GLU A 147 -3.63 2.24 -1.31
CA GLU A 147 -3.64 2.42 -2.76
C GLU A 147 -3.45 3.89 -3.10
N PHE A 148 -2.30 4.23 -3.63
CA PHE A 148 -1.93 5.57 -4.08
C PHE A 148 -2.52 5.80 -5.48
N HIS A 149 -3.73 6.36 -5.52
CA HIS A 149 -4.56 6.37 -6.71
C HIS A 149 -4.50 7.68 -7.46
N TYR A 150 -3.76 7.73 -8.57
CA TYR A 150 -3.63 8.93 -9.41
C TYR A 150 -4.27 8.83 -10.81
N LEU A 151 -4.79 7.66 -11.20
CA LEU A 151 -5.51 7.50 -12.48
C LEU A 151 -6.96 7.95 -12.32
N ARG A 152 -7.28 9.19 -12.73
CA ARG A 152 -8.54 9.86 -12.43
C ARG A 152 -9.45 10.08 -13.65
N ASN A 153 -8.87 10.61 -14.73
CA ASN A 153 -9.61 11.06 -15.89
C ASN A 153 -9.67 10.00 -17.00
N ASP A 154 -10.55 10.17 -17.97
CA ASP A 154 -10.63 9.34 -19.17
C ASP A 154 -9.37 9.48 -20.05
N ARG A 155 -9.29 8.69 -21.09
CA ARG A 155 -8.13 8.56 -22.00
C ARG A 155 -7.75 9.87 -22.66
N ASP A 156 -8.72 10.73 -22.95
CA ASP A 156 -8.52 12.07 -23.53
C ASP A 156 -8.22 13.15 -22.48
N GLY A 157 -8.29 12.81 -21.17
CA GLY A 157 -8.11 13.74 -20.06
C GLY A 157 -9.39 14.39 -19.58
N THR A 158 -10.54 14.08 -20.16
CA THR A 158 -11.83 14.56 -19.65
C THR A 158 -12.22 13.82 -18.36
N GLN A 159 -12.92 14.51 -17.49
CA GLN A 159 -13.46 13.92 -16.27
C GLN A 159 -14.61 12.98 -16.60
N TYR A 160 -14.68 11.82 -15.94
CA TYR A 160 -15.86 10.96 -15.99
C TYR A 160 -17.10 11.66 -15.40
N PRO A 161 -18.32 11.26 -15.79
CA PRO A 161 -19.56 11.77 -15.16
C PRO A 161 -19.57 11.58 -13.63
N ASP A 162 -19.06 10.45 -13.14
CA ASP A 162 -18.67 10.27 -11.73
C ASP A 162 -17.19 10.63 -11.58
N PRO A 163 -16.84 11.73 -10.90
CA PRO A 163 -15.45 12.17 -10.79
C PRO A 163 -14.53 11.19 -10.08
N VAL A 164 -15.09 10.27 -9.30
CA VAL A 164 -14.35 9.22 -8.59
C VAL A 164 -14.48 7.84 -9.23
N GLU A 165 -14.96 7.74 -10.47
CA GLU A 165 -15.22 6.46 -11.16
C GLU A 165 -14.03 5.50 -11.05
N MET A 166 -12.82 5.94 -11.38
CA MET A 166 -11.63 5.08 -11.34
C MET A 166 -11.28 4.61 -9.92
N ALA A 167 -11.34 5.51 -8.93
CA ALA A 167 -11.12 5.17 -7.52
C ALA A 167 -12.21 4.21 -7.00
N ARG A 168 -13.46 4.41 -7.42
CA ARG A 168 -14.59 3.54 -7.08
C ARG A 168 -14.40 2.13 -7.62
N ARG A 169 -13.83 1.97 -8.82
CA ARG A 169 -13.51 0.64 -9.38
C ARG A 169 -12.48 -0.11 -8.54
N VAL A 170 -11.47 0.59 -8.05
CA VAL A 170 -10.50 0.00 -7.11
C VAL A 170 -11.15 -0.37 -5.79
N LEU A 171 -12.03 0.50 -5.25
CA LEU A 171 -12.82 0.18 -4.04
C LEU A 171 -13.69 -1.06 -4.22
N HIS A 172 -14.40 -1.18 -5.36
CA HIS A 172 -15.21 -2.37 -5.67
C HIS A 172 -14.35 -3.64 -5.69
N ALA A 173 -13.18 -3.58 -6.35
CA ALA A 173 -12.24 -4.70 -6.36
C ALA A 173 -11.81 -5.10 -4.95
N GLY A 174 -11.53 -4.13 -4.07
CA GLY A 174 -11.17 -4.39 -2.68
C GLY A 174 -12.27 -5.05 -1.88
N VAL A 175 -13.50 -4.51 -1.95
CA VAL A 175 -14.67 -5.08 -1.27
C VAL A 175 -15.00 -6.48 -1.80
N ASP A 176 -14.98 -6.69 -3.12
CA ASP A 176 -15.29 -7.99 -3.76
C ASP A 176 -14.28 -9.09 -3.43
N THR A 177 -13.02 -8.72 -3.18
CA THR A 177 -11.95 -9.65 -2.79
C THR A 177 -11.72 -9.74 -1.29
N GLY A 178 -12.37 -8.87 -0.50
CA GLY A 178 -12.16 -8.80 0.95
C GLY A 178 -10.86 -8.14 1.37
N MET A 179 -10.16 -7.44 0.47
CA MET A 179 -8.97 -6.65 0.80
C MET A 179 -9.34 -5.42 1.62
N GLY A 180 -8.68 -5.20 2.75
CA GLY A 180 -8.76 -3.94 3.47
C GLY A 180 -8.10 -2.81 2.68
N LEU A 181 -8.73 -1.63 2.58
CA LEU A 181 -8.20 -0.54 1.77
C LEU A 181 -8.01 0.75 2.56
N THR A 182 -6.92 1.44 2.27
CA THR A 182 -6.78 2.89 2.43
C THR A 182 -6.64 3.47 1.04
N ILE A 183 -7.71 4.10 0.52
CA ILE A 183 -7.67 4.74 -0.80
C ILE A 183 -7.14 6.17 -0.66
N LEU A 184 -6.16 6.52 -1.46
CA LEU A 184 -5.43 7.79 -1.41
C LEU A 184 -5.54 8.48 -2.77
N PRO A 185 -6.62 9.23 -3.05
CA PRO A 185 -6.67 10.08 -4.25
C PRO A 185 -5.49 11.03 -4.27
N ALA A 186 -4.84 11.17 -5.43
CA ALA A 186 -3.58 11.88 -5.53
C ALA A 186 -3.72 13.24 -6.22
N LEU A 187 -3.20 14.27 -5.57
CA LEU A 187 -3.03 15.59 -6.19
C LEU A 187 -1.91 15.54 -7.23
N TYR A 188 -2.24 15.97 -8.44
CA TYR A 188 -1.32 16.06 -9.56
C TYR A 188 -1.61 17.32 -10.38
N THR A 189 -0.90 18.42 -10.15
CA THR A 189 -1.18 19.72 -10.78
C THR A 189 -0.08 20.17 -11.74
N ALA A 190 1.10 19.57 -11.68
CA ALA A 190 2.26 19.97 -12.47
C ALA A 190 3.07 18.76 -12.96
N SER A 191 3.85 18.95 -14.03
CA SER A 191 4.73 17.91 -14.59
C SER A 191 6.13 17.91 -13.97
N ASP A 192 6.60 19.05 -13.47
CA ASP A 192 7.94 19.23 -12.87
C ASP A 192 7.94 20.41 -11.91
N PHE A 193 9.04 20.56 -11.17
CA PHE A 193 9.29 21.70 -10.27
C PHE A 193 9.04 23.04 -10.97
N GLY A 194 8.55 24.03 -10.21
CA GLY A 194 8.21 25.35 -10.74
C GLY A 194 6.81 25.47 -11.32
N GLY A 195 5.96 24.45 -11.14
CA GLY A 195 4.56 24.50 -11.57
C GLY A 195 4.39 24.37 -13.08
N VAL A 196 5.28 23.65 -13.75
CA VAL A 196 5.19 23.37 -15.19
C VAL A 196 3.90 22.60 -15.47
N ALA A 197 3.11 23.05 -16.47
CA ALA A 197 1.83 22.41 -16.79
C ALA A 197 2.00 20.91 -17.11
N PRO A 198 1.02 20.06 -16.74
CA PRO A 198 1.04 18.64 -17.07
C PRO A 198 1.18 18.39 -18.58
N GLU A 199 2.03 17.45 -18.95
CA GLU A 199 2.18 16.98 -20.33
C GLU A 199 0.93 16.22 -20.80
N HIS A 200 0.81 16.03 -22.12
CA HIS A 200 -0.32 15.33 -22.73
C HIS A 200 -0.51 13.92 -22.13
N GLU A 201 0.57 13.19 -21.85
CA GLU A 201 0.56 11.85 -21.27
C GLU A 201 0.06 11.83 -19.81
N GLN A 202 0.18 12.95 -19.10
CA GLN A 202 -0.20 13.10 -17.69
C GLN A 202 -1.64 13.60 -17.51
N ARG A 203 -2.36 13.91 -18.59
CA ARG A 203 -3.72 14.46 -18.54
C ARG A 203 -4.72 13.58 -17.77
N ARG A 204 -4.47 12.27 -17.72
CA ARG A 204 -5.30 11.33 -16.96
C ARG A 204 -5.17 11.46 -15.46
N PHE A 205 -4.13 12.13 -14.97
CA PHE A 205 -3.84 12.31 -13.55
C PHE A 205 -4.23 13.69 -13.05
N ALA A 206 -4.23 14.66 -13.95
CA ALA A 206 -4.33 16.07 -13.60
C ALA A 206 -5.67 16.39 -12.90
N CYS A 207 -5.56 17.07 -11.77
CA CYS A 207 -6.70 17.61 -11.02
C CYS A 207 -6.28 18.86 -10.24
N THR A 208 -7.24 19.68 -9.90
CA THR A 208 -7.06 20.83 -8.98
C THR A 208 -7.18 20.36 -7.52
N VAL A 209 -6.76 21.21 -6.59
CA VAL A 209 -6.95 20.94 -5.15
C VAL A 209 -8.44 20.82 -4.80
N GLU A 210 -9.29 21.66 -5.38
CA GLU A 210 -10.73 21.66 -5.14
C GLU A 210 -11.38 20.35 -5.61
N GLU A 211 -11.02 19.86 -6.79
CA GLU A 211 -11.49 18.57 -7.32
C GLU A 211 -11.05 17.41 -6.44
N LEU A 212 -9.79 17.38 -6.03
CA LEU A 212 -9.26 16.35 -5.13
C LEU A 212 -10.01 16.31 -3.79
N LEU A 213 -10.24 17.46 -3.17
CA LEU A 213 -10.97 17.53 -1.90
C LEU A 213 -12.43 17.07 -2.06
N GLY A 214 -13.03 17.36 -3.21
CA GLY A 214 -14.33 16.82 -3.59
C GLY A 214 -14.32 15.30 -3.70
N ASP A 215 -13.30 14.73 -4.35
CA ASP A 215 -13.11 13.29 -4.49
C ASP A 215 -12.97 12.61 -3.11
N ILE A 216 -12.14 13.18 -2.21
CA ILE A 216 -11.98 12.68 -0.84
C ILE A 216 -13.31 12.70 -0.07
N ALA A 217 -14.10 13.76 -0.19
CA ALA A 217 -15.40 13.87 0.47
C ALA A 217 -16.39 12.82 -0.05
N VAL A 218 -16.47 12.63 -1.37
CA VAL A 218 -17.37 11.65 -2.00
C VAL A 218 -16.99 10.22 -1.60
N LEU A 219 -15.71 9.88 -1.68
CA LEU A 219 -15.22 8.56 -1.30
C LEU A 219 -15.42 8.29 0.20
N GLY A 220 -15.17 9.30 1.05
CA GLY A 220 -15.36 9.20 2.50
C GLY A 220 -16.81 8.95 2.91
N ALA A 221 -17.77 9.60 2.24
CA ALA A 221 -19.20 9.41 2.50
C ALA A 221 -19.69 8.00 2.13
N GLY A 222 -19.06 7.35 1.14
CA GLY A 222 -19.42 6.01 0.66
C GLY A 222 -18.58 4.86 1.22
N ALA A 223 -17.55 5.14 2.02
CA ALA A 223 -16.61 4.14 2.49
C ALA A 223 -17.22 3.17 3.51
N PRO A 224 -17.17 1.84 3.29
CA PRO A 224 -17.60 0.86 4.28
C PRO A 224 -16.74 0.94 5.55
N ALA A 225 -17.39 1.26 6.67
CA ALA A 225 -16.71 1.43 7.95
C ALA A 225 -15.88 0.19 8.33
N GLY A 226 -14.65 0.39 8.80
CA GLY A 226 -13.73 -0.67 9.20
C GLY A 226 -13.05 -1.41 8.06
N THR A 227 -13.57 -1.37 6.83
CA THR A 227 -12.94 -2.01 5.66
C THR A 227 -12.15 -1.00 4.83
N VAL A 228 -12.69 0.21 4.67
CA VAL A 228 -12.09 1.27 3.86
C VAL A 228 -11.77 2.48 4.73
N ARG A 229 -10.60 3.06 4.52
CA ARG A 229 -10.15 4.36 4.99
C ARG A 229 -9.88 5.24 3.76
N VAL A 230 -10.19 6.52 3.83
CA VAL A 230 -9.82 7.50 2.80
C VAL A 230 -8.70 8.37 3.34
N GLY A 231 -7.71 8.65 2.50
CA GLY A 231 -6.58 9.52 2.82
C GLY A 231 -6.32 10.54 1.70
N LEU A 232 -5.19 11.19 1.78
CA LEU A 232 -4.68 12.14 0.79
C LEU A 232 -3.35 11.63 0.24
N ALA A 233 -3.16 11.64 -1.08
CA ALA A 233 -1.84 11.55 -1.66
C ALA A 233 -1.44 12.89 -2.31
N LEU A 234 -0.19 13.29 -2.07
CA LEU A 234 0.49 14.34 -2.82
C LEU A 234 1.46 13.61 -3.74
N HIS A 235 1.25 13.66 -5.08
CA HIS A 235 2.02 12.75 -5.95
C HIS A 235 3.53 12.84 -5.69
N SER A 236 4.09 14.04 -5.71
CA SER A 236 5.49 14.34 -5.38
C SER A 236 5.68 15.85 -5.35
N LEU A 237 6.82 16.34 -4.87
CA LEU A 237 7.16 17.78 -4.93
C LEU A 237 7.29 18.30 -6.37
N ARG A 238 7.53 17.42 -7.34
CA ARG A 238 7.53 17.74 -8.77
C ARG A 238 6.13 18.05 -9.30
N ALA A 239 5.14 17.32 -8.81
CA ALA A 239 3.77 17.35 -9.31
C ALA A 239 2.84 18.24 -8.48
N VAL A 240 3.26 18.66 -7.30
CA VAL A 240 2.46 19.46 -6.37
C VAL A 240 3.26 20.70 -5.94
N PRO A 241 2.98 21.87 -6.54
CA PRO A 241 3.59 23.13 -6.15
C PRO A 241 3.32 23.49 -4.68
N PRO A 242 4.20 24.31 -4.04
CA PRO A 242 4.13 24.63 -2.61
C PRO A 242 2.76 25.12 -2.13
N ASP A 243 2.15 26.06 -2.85
CA ASP A 243 0.85 26.62 -2.46
C ASP A 243 -0.26 25.56 -2.52
N ALA A 244 -0.26 24.73 -3.57
CA ALA A 244 -1.22 23.64 -3.72
C ALA A 244 -1.05 22.58 -2.61
N LEU A 245 0.20 22.26 -2.25
CA LEU A 245 0.52 21.35 -1.15
C LEU A 245 -0.04 21.89 0.17
N ALA A 246 0.26 23.13 0.51
CA ALA A 246 -0.19 23.74 1.76
C ALA A 246 -1.71 23.78 1.86
N ILE A 247 -2.42 24.21 0.81
CA ILE A 247 -3.88 24.27 0.77
C ILE A 247 -4.50 22.87 0.89
N ALA A 248 -3.97 21.89 0.17
CA ALA A 248 -4.50 20.52 0.19
C ALA A 248 -4.36 19.88 1.58
N VAL A 249 -3.19 20.02 2.21
CA VAL A 249 -2.93 19.48 3.56
C VAL A 249 -3.81 20.15 4.61
N GLU A 250 -3.88 21.49 4.61
CA GLU A 250 -4.71 22.23 5.56
C GLU A 250 -6.20 21.86 5.44
N ALA A 251 -6.72 21.82 4.21
CA ALA A 251 -8.11 21.50 3.96
C ALA A 251 -8.45 20.05 4.30
N ALA A 252 -7.60 19.10 3.91
CA ALA A 252 -7.82 17.68 4.21
C ALA A 252 -7.79 17.41 5.71
N ARG A 253 -6.88 18.02 6.46
CA ARG A 253 -6.85 17.95 7.93
C ARG A 253 -8.02 18.67 8.59
N GLY A 254 -8.55 19.71 7.96
CA GLY A 254 -9.79 20.34 8.36
C GLY A 254 -11.01 19.43 8.25
N MET A 255 -11.00 18.49 7.30
CA MET A 255 -12.04 17.46 7.15
C MET A 255 -11.85 16.30 8.15
N ASP A 256 -10.61 15.86 8.32
CA ASP A 256 -10.23 14.79 9.25
C ASP A 256 -8.80 15.03 9.78
N PRO A 257 -8.64 15.42 11.05
CA PRO A 257 -7.32 15.66 11.65
C PRO A 257 -6.38 14.46 11.63
N SER A 258 -6.93 13.24 11.52
CA SER A 258 -6.17 11.97 11.47
C SER A 258 -6.01 11.41 10.07
N ILE A 259 -6.30 12.19 9.03
CA ILE A 259 -6.21 11.74 7.64
C ILE A 259 -4.79 11.27 7.30
N PRO A 260 -4.59 10.05 6.79
CA PRO A 260 -3.27 9.63 6.31
C PRO A 260 -2.88 10.42 5.06
N ILE A 261 -1.61 10.86 5.02
CA ILE A 261 -1.05 11.67 3.93
C ILE A 261 0.18 10.97 3.38
N HIS A 262 0.17 10.64 2.10
CA HIS A 262 1.28 9.96 1.43
C HIS A 262 1.91 10.85 0.36
N ILE A 263 3.22 10.73 0.16
CA ILE A 263 3.98 11.45 -0.87
C ILE A 263 5.17 10.63 -1.34
N HIS A 264 5.42 10.56 -2.66
CA HIS A 264 6.72 10.12 -3.17
C HIS A 264 7.74 11.23 -2.98
N VAL A 265 8.89 10.91 -2.41
CA VAL A 265 9.93 11.91 -2.16
C VAL A 265 11.33 11.30 -2.22
N ALA A 266 12.27 12.00 -2.86
CA ALA A 266 13.66 11.62 -2.97
C ALA A 266 13.89 10.19 -3.49
N GLU A 267 13.03 9.72 -4.42
CA GLU A 267 13.11 8.40 -5.03
C GLU A 267 14.31 8.29 -5.97
N GLN A 268 14.54 9.32 -6.79
CA GLN A 268 15.54 9.36 -7.84
C GLN A 268 16.59 10.44 -7.59
N GLU A 269 17.87 10.19 -7.88
CA GLU A 269 18.91 11.21 -7.80
C GLU A 269 18.58 12.45 -8.64
N ARG A 270 17.98 12.27 -9.81
CA ARG A 270 17.55 13.39 -10.66
C ARG A 270 16.51 14.27 -9.97
N GLU A 271 15.62 13.69 -9.16
CA GLU A 271 14.66 14.47 -8.36
C GLU A 271 15.41 15.33 -7.34
N VAL A 272 16.39 14.76 -6.66
CA VAL A 272 17.24 15.52 -5.70
C VAL A 272 17.93 16.68 -6.39
N GLN A 273 18.55 16.47 -7.56
CA GLN A 273 19.22 17.51 -8.31
C GLN A 273 18.24 18.62 -8.74
N ARG A 274 17.07 18.25 -9.27
CA ARG A 274 16.05 19.22 -9.69
C ARG A 274 15.49 20.01 -8.50
N SER A 275 15.33 19.39 -7.35
CA SER A 275 14.93 20.07 -6.12
C SER A 275 15.96 21.11 -5.69
N LEU A 276 17.24 20.74 -5.67
CA LEU A 276 18.33 21.65 -5.36
C LEU A 276 18.40 22.83 -6.34
N GLU A 277 18.26 22.59 -7.64
CA GLU A 277 18.26 23.64 -8.67
C GLU A 277 17.12 24.64 -8.49
N TRP A 278 15.92 24.16 -8.11
CA TRP A 278 14.74 24.99 -8.04
C TRP A 278 14.50 25.63 -6.66
N THR A 279 14.71 24.88 -5.58
CA THR A 279 14.44 25.33 -4.19
C THR A 279 15.68 25.74 -3.41
N GLY A 280 16.87 25.32 -3.86
CA GLY A 280 18.11 25.41 -3.06
C GLY A 280 18.21 24.38 -1.96
N ALA A 281 17.25 23.46 -1.81
CA ALA A 281 17.19 22.44 -0.77
C ALA A 281 16.96 21.03 -1.34
N ARG A 282 17.37 20.00 -0.61
CA ARG A 282 17.06 18.60 -0.92
C ARG A 282 15.57 18.33 -0.65
N PRO A 283 14.95 17.36 -1.35
CA PRO A 283 13.49 17.17 -1.32
C PRO A 283 12.92 16.97 0.08
N VAL A 284 13.53 16.09 0.89
CA VAL A 284 13.03 15.80 2.23
C VAL A 284 13.28 16.98 3.16
N ALA A 285 14.45 17.63 3.09
CA ALA A 285 14.73 18.82 3.86
C ALA A 285 13.72 19.93 3.57
N TRP A 286 13.44 20.18 2.27
CA TRP A 286 12.45 21.14 1.85
C TRP A 286 11.03 20.80 2.38
N LEU A 287 10.62 19.55 2.25
CA LEU A 287 9.31 19.09 2.75
C LEU A 287 9.15 19.32 4.25
N LEU A 288 10.18 18.97 5.03
CA LEU A 288 10.19 19.13 6.49
C LEU A 288 10.20 20.59 6.95
N ASP A 289 10.67 21.52 6.09
CA ASP A 289 10.69 22.96 6.39
C ASP A 289 9.34 23.63 6.00
N HIS A 290 8.56 23.05 5.08
CA HIS A 290 7.40 23.72 4.48
C HIS A 290 6.07 23.00 4.71
N ALA A 291 6.09 21.78 5.23
CA ALA A 291 4.87 21.02 5.53
C ALA A 291 4.84 20.53 7.00
N PRO A 292 3.66 20.41 7.60
CA PRO A 292 3.51 19.90 8.97
C PRO A 292 3.58 18.35 8.97
N VAL A 293 4.77 17.82 8.64
CA VAL A 293 5.02 16.37 8.60
C VAL A 293 5.01 15.80 10.01
N ASP A 294 4.15 14.80 10.25
CA ASP A 294 3.97 14.13 11.54
C ASP A 294 3.66 12.63 11.36
N GLU A 295 3.21 11.95 12.42
CA GLU A 295 2.92 10.51 12.44
C GLU A 295 1.81 10.05 11.49
N HIS A 296 1.03 10.96 10.90
CA HIS A 296 0.00 10.64 9.89
C HIS A 296 0.55 10.65 8.45
N TRP A 297 1.84 10.98 8.27
CA TRP A 297 2.47 10.97 6.97
C TRP A 297 3.17 9.66 6.67
N CYS A 298 3.13 9.28 5.40
CA CYS A 298 3.95 8.22 4.81
C CYS A 298 4.79 8.78 3.67
N LEU A 299 6.10 8.81 3.86
CA LEU A 299 7.07 9.26 2.88
C LEU A 299 7.53 8.05 2.07
N ILE A 300 7.09 7.96 0.81
CA ILE A 300 7.34 6.79 -0.03
C ILE A 300 8.75 6.89 -0.61
N HIS A 301 9.47 5.77 -0.56
CA HIS A 301 10.87 5.56 -0.93
C HIS A 301 11.86 6.29 -0.03
N ALA A 302 11.93 7.61 -0.10
CA ALA A 302 12.92 8.42 0.60
C ALA A 302 14.36 7.87 0.45
N THR A 303 14.68 7.34 -0.74
CA THR A 303 15.89 6.55 -1.01
C THR A 303 17.16 7.38 -0.84
N HIS A 304 17.14 8.61 -1.36
CA HIS A 304 18.32 9.48 -1.42
C HIS A 304 18.30 10.54 -0.32
N LEU A 305 18.76 10.16 0.88
CA LEU A 305 18.83 11.03 2.05
C LEU A 305 20.28 11.31 2.44
N ASP A 306 20.54 12.50 3.00
CA ASP A 306 21.71 12.73 3.80
C ASP A 306 21.46 12.45 5.31
N GLU A 307 22.52 12.47 6.11
CA GLU A 307 22.44 12.15 7.55
C GLU A 307 21.50 13.11 8.30
N HIS A 308 21.49 14.39 7.93
CA HIS A 308 20.63 15.39 8.54
C HIS A 308 19.14 15.17 8.20
N GLU A 309 18.83 14.81 6.96
CA GLU A 309 17.48 14.43 6.55
C GLU A 309 17.01 13.18 7.29
N VAL A 310 17.87 12.16 7.41
CA VAL A 310 17.57 10.92 8.17
C VAL A 310 17.17 11.22 9.60
N GLN A 311 17.96 12.02 10.31
CA GLN A 311 17.69 12.40 11.70
C GLN A 311 16.39 13.19 11.85
N ARG A 312 16.20 14.21 11.02
CA ARG A 312 15.02 15.07 11.07
C ARG A 312 13.75 14.29 10.75
N MET A 313 13.78 13.49 9.70
CA MET A 313 12.64 12.67 9.28
C MET A 313 12.23 11.67 10.36
N ALA A 314 13.18 10.97 10.98
CA ALA A 314 12.90 10.07 12.10
C ALA A 314 12.21 10.77 13.27
N ALA A 315 12.60 12.02 13.56
CA ALA A 315 12.05 12.82 14.66
C ALA A 315 10.58 13.25 14.44
N THR A 316 10.06 13.25 13.21
CA THR A 316 8.67 13.61 12.93
C THR A 316 7.66 12.55 13.37
N GLY A 317 8.09 11.30 13.51
CA GLY A 317 7.20 10.16 13.70
C GLY A 317 6.51 9.68 12.42
N ALA A 318 6.75 10.31 11.27
CA ALA A 318 6.28 9.85 9.97
C ALA A 318 6.81 8.45 9.64
N VAL A 319 6.07 7.72 8.82
CA VAL A 319 6.48 6.39 8.33
C VAL A 319 7.21 6.53 7.00
N VAL A 320 8.30 5.80 6.82
CA VAL A 320 8.87 5.60 5.50
C VAL A 320 8.26 4.35 4.87
N GLY A 321 7.65 4.52 3.70
CA GLY A 321 7.09 3.44 2.90
C GLY A 321 8.13 2.91 1.92
N LEU A 322 8.80 1.82 2.27
CA LEU A 322 9.82 1.20 1.42
C LEU A 322 9.19 0.21 0.45
N CYS A 323 9.64 0.22 -0.80
CA CYS A 323 9.15 -0.68 -1.85
C CYS A 323 10.32 -1.48 -2.45
N PRO A 324 10.96 -2.37 -1.67
CA PRO A 324 12.26 -2.92 -1.98
C PRO A 324 12.37 -3.63 -3.32
N THR A 325 11.33 -4.35 -3.74
CA THR A 325 11.36 -5.03 -5.05
C THR A 325 11.22 -4.05 -6.21
N THR A 326 10.44 -2.98 -6.06
CA THR A 326 10.33 -1.92 -7.08
C THR A 326 11.58 -1.07 -7.13
N GLU A 327 12.11 -0.66 -5.98
CA GLU A 327 13.36 0.10 -5.87
C GLU A 327 14.53 -0.65 -6.51
N ALA A 328 14.59 -1.97 -6.32
CA ALA A 328 15.57 -2.83 -7.00
C ALA A 328 15.32 -2.95 -8.51
N ASN A 329 14.05 -3.06 -8.94
CA ASN A 329 13.66 -3.18 -10.34
C ASN A 329 13.94 -1.90 -11.14
N LEU A 330 13.70 -0.74 -10.52
CA LEU A 330 13.93 0.58 -11.14
C LEU A 330 15.37 1.06 -10.99
N GLY A 331 16.16 0.41 -10.13
CA GLY A 331 17.54 0.80 -9.86
C GLY A 331 17.64 2.10 -9.06
N ASP A 332 16.69 2.35 -8.16
CA ASP A 332 16.61 3.60 -7.39
C ASP A 332 17.77 3.76 -6.42
N GLY A 333 18.15 2.68 -5.76
CA GLY A 333 19.23 2.69 -4.76
C GLY A 333 18.84 1.93 -3.49
N VAL A 334 19.58 2.21 -2.41
CA VAL A 334 19.38 1.55 -1.12
C VAL A 334 19.09 2.61 -0.05
N PHE A 335 17.91 2.54 0.54
CA PHE A 335 17.54 3.41 1.66
C PHE A 335 18.50 3.23 2.84
N PRO A 336 18.92 4.29 3.55
CA PRO A 336 19.87 4.23 4.67
C PRO A 336 19.24 3.69 5.96
N LEU A 337 18.71 2.45 5.90
CA LEU A 337 17.87 1.86 6.94
C LEU A 337 18.57 1.78 8.31
N SER A 338 19.85 1.40 8.34
CA SER A 338 20.59 1.28 9.61
C SER A 338 20.64 2.63 10.35
N ALA A 339 21.01 3.70 9.65
CA ALA A 339 21.05 5.04 10.23
C ALA A 339 19.65 5.51 10.67
N PHE A 340 18.61 5.21 9.87
CA PHE A 340 17.23 5.56 10.22
C PHE A 340 16.74 4.83 11.47
N GLN A 341 17.09 3.54 11.64
CA GLN A 341 16.76 2.76 12.84
C GLN A 341 17.51 3.24 14.09
N GLU A 342 18.76 3.72 13.97
CA GLU A 342 19.52 4.33 15.07
C GLU A 342 18.80 5.55 15.66
N HIS A 343 18.01 6.26 14.85
CA HIS A 343 17.16 7.38 15.28
C HIS A 343 15.70 6.95 15.58
N ALA A 344 15.44 5.66 15.79
CA ALA A 344 14.10 5.10 16.06
C ALA A 344 13.06 5.45 14.98
N GLY A 345 13.48 5.63 13.74
CA GLY A 345 12.63 5.93 12.60
C GLY A 345 11.62 4.81 12.32
N ARG A 346 10.41 5.17 11.91
CA ARG A 346 9.32 4.24 11.61
C ARG A 346 9.30 3.92 10.11
N TRP A 347 9.13 2.66 9.76
CA TRP A 347 9.04 2.24 8.38
C TRP A 347 8.09 1.07 8.20
N ALA A 348 7.63 0.86 6.99
CA ALA A 348 6.86 -0.29 6.56
C ALA A 348 7.17 -0.61 5.10
N VAL A 349 6.58 -1.69 4.57
CA VAL A 349 6.82 -2.12 3.19
C VAL A 349 5.56 -2.01 2.33
N GLY A 350 5.78 -1.63 1.07
CA GLY A 350 4.80 -1.62 -0.01
C GLY A 350 5.27 -2.41 -1.22
N THR A 351 4.37 -2.68 -2.16
CA THR A 351 4.67 -3.42 -3.40
C THR A 351 4.77 -2.53 -4.64
N ASP A 352 4.28 -1.31 -4.56
CA ASP A 352 4.33 -0.25 -5.55
C ASP A 352 3.94 -0.71 -6.97
N SER A 353 4.90 -1.06 -7.84
CA SER A 353 4.67 -1.51 -9.22
C SER A 353 4.38 -3.02 -9.36
N HIS A 354 4.34 -3.75 -8.25
CA HIS A 354 3.91 -5.17 -8.17
C HIS A 354 4.79 -6.18 -8.90
N VAL A 355 6.08 -5.92 -9.05
CA VAL A 355 7.08 -6.93 -9.43
C VAL A 355 7.20 -7.97 -8.31
N GLY A 356 7.23 -7.55 -7.04
CA GLY A 356 6.96 -8.36 -5.87
C GLY A 356 5.49 -8.27 -5.44
N ARG A 357 4.94 -9.31 -4.80
CA ARG A 357 3.52 -9.34 -4.37
C ARG A 357 3.32 -10.02 -3.02
N GLY A 358 4.36 -10.10 -2.20
CA GLY A 358 4.25 -10.73 -0.89
C GLY A 358 5.19 -10.11 0.13
N PRO A 359 4.76 -9.99 1.39
CA PRO A 359 5.56 -9.36 2.43
C PRO A 359 6.91 -10.05 2.64
N ALA A 360 6.96 -11.37 2.55
CA ALA A 360 8.22 -12.11 2.67
C ALA A 360 9.24 -11.71 1.59
N GLY A 361 8.79 -11.50 0.34
CA GLY A 361 9.64 -11.06 -0.76
C GLY A 361 10.18 -9.64 -0.55
N GLU A 362 9.32 -8.71 -0.14
CA GLU A 362 9.70 -7.32 0.16
C GLU A 362 10.70 -7.25 1.32
N LEU A 363 10.40 -7.91 2.43
CA LEU A 363 11.27 -7.92 3.61
C LEU A 363 12.60 -8.62 3.34
N ARG A 364 12.61 -9.70 2.55
CA ARG A 364 13.83 -10.38 2.13
C ARG A 364 14.70 -9.47 1.26
N MET A 365 14.09 -8.79 0.28
CA MET A 365 14.81 -7.85 -0.59
C MET A 365 15.39 -6.69 0.21
N LEU A 366 14.62 -6.12 1.14
CA LEU A 366 15.08 -5.07 2.04
C LEU A 366 16.34 -5.50 2.80
N GLU A 367 16.28 -6.62 3.51
CA GLU A 367 17.41 -7.12 4.30
C GLU A 367 18.61 -7.49 3.39
N TYR A 368 18.38 -8.09 2.21
CA TYR A 368 19.46 -8.45 1.30
C TYR A 368 20.11 -7.22 0.67
N GLY A 369 19.34 -6.19 0.33
CA GLY A 369 19.89 -4.89 -0.09
C GLY A 369 20.84 -4.29 0.95
N GLN A 370 20.41 -4.28 2.23
CA GLN A 370 21.25 -3.82 3.34
C GLN A 370 22.49 -4.69 3.52
N ARG A 371 22.37 -6.04 3.42
CA ARG A 371 23.52 -6.95 3.53
C ARG A 371 24.56 -6.69 2.43
N LEU A 372 24.12 -6.54 1.19
CA LEU A 372 25.00 -6.29 0.05
C LEU A 372 25.70 -4.95 0.16
N HIS A 373 24.95 -3.91 0.58
CA HIS A 373 25.50 -2.56 0.77
C HIS A 373 26.53 -2.52 1.91
N THR A 374 26.19 -3.08 3.08
CA THR A 374 27.04 -3.01 4.28
C THR A 374 28.05 -4.13 4.38
N ARG A 375 27.93 -5.21 3.59
CA ARG A 375 28.72 -6.47 3.69
C ARG A 375 28.63 -7.11 5.07
N ARG A 376 27.47 -7.00 5.73
CA ARG A 376 27.16 -7.57 7.05
C ARG A 376 25.91 -8.44 6.95
N ARG A 377 25.69 -9.35 7.91
CA ARG A 377 24.48 -10.17 8.01
C ARG A 377 23.56 -9.66 9.11
N ASN A 378 22.28 -9.93 8.98
CA ASN A 378 21.23 -9.61 9.95
C ASN A 378 21.28 -8.12 10.34
N VAL A 379 21.27 -7.26 9.31
CA VAL A 379 21.47 -5.81 9.47
C VAL A 379 20.28 -5.17 10.18
N VAL A 380 19.06 -5.67 9.90
CA VAL A 380 17.80 -5.15 10.49
C VAL A 380 17.56 -5.70 11.90
N ALA A 381 18.25 -6.77 12.31
CA ALA A 381 18.18 -7.25 13.69
C ALA A 381 18.68 -6.15 14.66
N GLY A 382 17.90 -5.85 15.67
CA GLY A 382 18.21 -4.79 16.63
C GLY A 382 18.42 -5.32 18.06
N PRO A 383 18.62 -4.44 19.01
CA PRO A 383 18.84 -4.81 20.40
C PRO A 383 17.60 -5.49 21.04
N HIS A 384 16.42 -5.24 20.52
CA HIS A 384 15.16 -5.80 21.04
C HIS A 384 14.84 -7.18 20.48
N HIS A 385 15.27 -7.47 19.24
CA HIS A 385 15.04 -8.77 18.58
C HIS A 385 16.31 -9.21 17.85
N ARG A 386 16.82 -10.39 18.22
CA ARG A 386 17.93 -11.03 17.50
C ARG A 386 17.51 -11.61 16.16
N SER A 387 16.21 -11.91 15.99
CA SER A 387 15.63 -12.37 14.74
C SER A 387 15.38 -11.17 13.82
N SER A 388 16.08 -11.11 12.67
CA SER A 388 15.80 -10.10 11.64
C SER A 388 14.35 -10.22 11.14
N ALA A 389 13.83 -11.45 10.99
CA ALA A 389 12.47 -11.68 10.53
C ALA A 389 11.44 -11.07 11.49
N ARG A 390 11.60 -11.30 12.80
CA ARG A 390 10.74 -10.73 13.83
C ARG A 390 10.81 -9.21 13.84
N ALA A 391 12.02 -8.63 13.84
CA ALA A 391 12.23 -7.19 13.83
C ALA A 391 11.57 -6.52 12.62
N MET A 392 11.73 -7.13 11.42
CA MET A 392 11.14 -6.61 10.19
C MET A 392 9.61 -6.67 10.17
N LEU A 393 9.02 -7.80 10.59
CA LEU A 393 7.57 -7.93 10.64
C LEU A 393 6.94 -6.97 11.63
N GLU A 394 7.52 -6.81 12.83
CA GLU A 394 7.02 -5.85 13.81
C GLU A 394 7.10 -4.39 13.31
N ALA A 395 8.16 -4.02 12.61
CA ALA A 395 8.26 -2.72 11.99
C ALA A 395 7.20 -2.53 10.90
N ALA A 396 7.01 -3.54 10.02
CA ALA A 396 6.01 -3.52 8.97
C ALA A 396 4.59 -3.43 9.51
N TRP A 397 4.26 -4.18 10.58
CA TRP A 397 2.94 -4.10 11.22
C TRP A 397 2.68 -2.73 11.85
N ARG A 398 3.60 -2.25 12.69
CA ARG A 398 3.43 -0.95 13.38
C ARG A 398 3.43 0.23 12.43
N GLY A 399 4.42 0.28 11.54
CA GLY A 399 4.51 1.33 10.52
C GLY A 399 3.33 1.28 9.56
N GLY A 400 2.95 0.07 9.12
CA GLY A 400 1.84 -0.14 8.21
C GLY A 400 0.48 0.29 8.77
N ALA A 401 0.22 0.01 10.05
CA ALA A 401 -0.98 0.49 10.73
C ALA A 401 -1.05 2.02 10.78
N SER A 402 0.08 2.67 11.14
CA SER A 402 0.20 4.13 11.18
C SER A 402 -0.02 4.74 9.78
N ALA A 403 0.75 4.30 8.78
CA ALA A 403 0.66 4.80 7.40
C ALA A 403 -0.73 4.62 6.79
N SER A 404 -1.42 3.52 7.11
CA SER A 404 -2.79 3.27 6.63
C SER A 404 -3.87 4.05 7.36
N GLY A 405 -3.56 4.65 8.52
CA GLY A 405 -4.54 5.28 9.41
C GLY A 405 -5.60 4.29 9.92
N ARG A 406 -5.22 3.00 10.14
CA ARG A 406 -6.13 1.91 10.50
C ARG A 406 -5.64 1.15 11.73
N ARG A 407 -6.56 0.61 12.51
CA ARG A 407 -6.25 -0.26 13.67
C ARG A 407 -6.07 -1.71 13.20
N ILE A 408 -4.93 -2.01 12.60
CA ILE A 408 -4.54 -3.30 12.01
C ILE A 408 -3.12 -3.67 12.45
N GLY A 409 -2.59 -4.81 12.02
CA GLY A 409 -1.21 -5.22 12.27
C GLY A 409 -0.92 -5.70 13.70
N ALA A 410 -1.95 -6.01 14.48
CA ALA A 410 -1.82 -6.58 15.81
C ALA A 410 -3.03 -7.47 16.14
N LEU A 411 -2.79 -8.60 16.82
CA LEU A 411 -3.85 -9.46 17.37
C LEU A 411 -4.14 -9.02 18.81
N THR A 412 -4.96 -7.98 18.97
CA THR A 412 -5.29 -7.39 20.26
C THR A 412 -6.71 -6.80 20.26
N PRO A 413 -7.40 -6.74 21.41
CA PRO A 413 -8.71 -6.09 21.47
C PRO A 413 -8.71 -4.68 20.89
N GLY A 414 -9.73 -4.36 20.10
CA GLY A 414 -9.87 -3.10 19.38
C GLY A 414 -9.15 -3.01 18.03
N ALA A 415 -8.34 -4.00 17.67
CA ALA A 415 -7.79 -4.13 16.32
C ALA A 415 -8.76 -4.90 15.41
N ARG A 416 -8.63 -4.69 14.10
CA ARG A 416 -9.35 -5.48 13.11
C ARG A 416 -8.86 -6.93 13.12
N ALA A 417 -9.76 -7.88 12.99
CA ALA A 417 -9.43 -9.30 12.99
C ALA A 417 -8.82 -9.74 11.63
N ASP A 418 -7.68 -9.15 11.29
CA ASP A 418 -6.89 -9.48 10.10
C ASP A 418 -5.78 -10.45 10.50
N VAL A 419 -5.91 -11.72 10.08
CA VAL A 419 -5.05 -12.82 10.52
C VAL A 419 -4.48 -13.55 9.32
N VAL A 420 -3.19 -13.82 9.35
CA VAL A 420 -2.48 -14.75 8.43
C VAL A 420 -2.13 -16.01 9.18
N VAL A 421 -2.44 -17.17 8.61
CA VAL A 421 -2.11 -18.46 9.21
C VAL A 421 -1.11 -19.18 8.33
N LEU A 422 0.05 -19.47 8.91
CA LEU A 422 1.08 -20.26 8.24
C LEU A 422 0.82 -21.74 8.47
N ASP A 423 1.06 -22.55 7.42
CA ASP A 423 0.93 -24.00 7.45
C ASP A 423 2.19 -24.64 8.06
N PRO A 424 2.11 -25.24 9.27
CA PRO A 424 3.27 -25.85 9.90
C PRO A 424 3.78 -27.10 9.15
N ASP A 425 2.93 -27.71 8.29
CA ASP A 425 3.29 -28.87 7.48
C ASP A 425 3.94 -28.48 6.13
N HIS A 426 3.99 -27.19 5.81
CA HIS A 426 4.69 -26.71 4.63
C HIS A 426 6.20 -27.04 4.71
N PRO A 427 6.83 -27.56 3.65
CA PRO A 427 8.25 -27.98 3.67
C PRO A 427 9.22 -26.94 4.22
N ALA A 428 8.97 -25.64 4.00
CA ALA A 428 9.78 -24.57 4.55
C ALA A 428 9.67 -24.42 6.07
N LEU A 429 8.57 -24.90 6.70
CA LEU A 429 8.26 -24.70 8.09
C LEU A 429 8.36 -25.98 8.94
N LEU A 430 8.55 -27.15 8.32
CA LEU A 430 8.66 -28.41 9.04
C LEU A 430 9.71 -28.35 10.16
N GLY A 431 9.30 -28.61 11.39
CA GLY A 431 10.15 -28.55 12.58
C GLY A 431 10.58 -27.14 12.98
N ARG A 432 9.91 -26.10 12.49
CA ARG A 432 10.12 -24.72 12.88
C ARG A 432 8.96 -24.23 13.74
N SER A 433 9.27 -23.43 14.71
CA SER A 433 8.30 -22.78 15.59
C SER A 433 8.71 -21.33 15.84
N GLU A 434 7.75 -20.51 16.23
CA GLU A 434 7.99 -19.12 16.66
C GLU A 434 8.85 -18.30 15.66
N ASP A 435 9.90 -17.67 16.14
CA ASP A 435 10.76 -16.81 15.31
C ASP A 435 11.51 -17.58 14.21
N ASP A 436 11.73 -18.89 14.37
CA ASP A 436 12.33 -19.72 13.33
C ASP A 436 11.35 -19.93 12.16
N ALA A 437 10.05 -20.04 12.45
CA ALA A 437 9.01 -20.09 11.41
C ALA A 437 8.94 -18.75 10.63
N LEU A 438 9.04 -17.60 11.32
CA LEU A 438 9.12 -16.29 10.68
C LEU A 438 10.36 -16.17 9.78
N GLY A 439 11.52 -16.62 10.30
CA GLY A 439 12.77 -16.67 9.55
C GLY A 439 12.65 -17.53 8.29
N SER A 440 12.03 -18.67 8.43
CA SER A 440 11.81 -19.59 7.29
C SER A 440 10.82 -19.03 6.29
N TRP A 441 9.71 -18.42 6.72
CA TRP A 441 8.76 -17.75 5.84
C TRP A 441 9.45 -16.68 4.95
N ILE A 442 10.31 -15.85 5.55
CA ILE A 442 10.96 -14.75 4.82
C ILE A 442 12.14 -15.25 3.97
N PHE A 443 12.97 -16.17 4.47
CA PHE A 443 14.29 -16.44 3.90
C PHE A 443 14.46 -17.81 3.24
N SER A 444 13.52 -18.76 3.37
CA SER A 444 13.76 -20.15 2.93
C SER A 444 12.97 -20.58 1.71
N GLY A 445 12.68 -19.68 0.78
CA GLY A 445 12.09 -20.10 -0.50
C GLY A 445 11.21 -19.05 -1.15
N ASP A 446 10.65 -19.43 -2.30
CA ASP A 446 9.76 -18.58 -3.10
C ASP A 446 8.30 -19.00 -2.93
N ASP A 447 8.04 -20.22 -2.51
CA ASP A 447 6.70 -20.69 -2.17
C ASP A 447 6.23 -20.08 -0.85
N THR A 448 4.95 -19.74 -0.82
CA THR A 448 4.36 -19.14 0.39
C THR A 448 3.76 -20.22 1.29
N PRO A 449 4.15 -20.28 2.57
CA PRO A 449 3.50 -21.16 3.54
C PRO A 449 2.18 -20.60 4.08
N VAL A 450 1.67 -19.49 3.52
CA VAL A 450 0.37 -18.92 3.92
C VAL A 450 -0.74 -19.83 3.42
N ARG A 451 -1.44 -20.45 4.38
CA ARG A 451 -2.55 -21.36 4.11
C ARG A 451 -3.89 -20.66 4.17
N ASP A 452 -4.15 -19.94 5.25
CA ASP A 452 -5.42 -19.25 5.46
C ASP A 452 -5.18 -17.77 5.74
N VAL A 453 -6.12 -16.92 5.26
CA VAL A 453 -6.12 -15.49 5.58
C VAL A 453 -7.52 -15.07 5.96
N PHE A 454 -7.62 -14.28 7.01
CA PHE A 454 -8.84 -13.65 7.48
C PHE A 454 -8.70 -12.14 7.42
N THR A 455 -9.74 -11.45 6.96
CA THR A 455 -9.86 -10.00 7.00
C THR A 455 -11.14 -9.62 7.72
N GLY A 456 -11.01 -8.90 8.83
CA GLY A 456 -12.15 -8.62 9.70
C GLY A 456 -12.88 -9.88 10.18
N GLY A 457 -12.15 -10.97 10.45
CA GLY A 457 -12.72 -12.24 10.85
C GLY A 457 -13.33 -13.10 9.75
N HIS A 458 -13.46 -12.58 8.50
CA HIS A 458 -13.93 -13.35 7.36
C HIS A 458 -12.77 -14.07 6.68
N GLN A 459 -12.90 -15.38 6.46
CA GLN A 459 -11.89 -16.15 5.75
C GLN A 459 -11.94 -15.85 4.25
N VAL A 460 -10.92 -15.14 3.75
CA VAL A 460 -10.79 -14.76 2.33
C VAL A 460 -9.88 -15.72 1.56
N ILE A 461 -8.89 -16.31 2.24
CA ILE A 461 -8.07 -17.41 1.69
C ILE A 461 -8.28 -18.64 2.53
N ARG A 462 -8.50 -19.78 1.86
CA ARG A 462 -8.59 -21.12 2.47
C ARG A 462 -7.71 -22.06 1.66
N ASP A 463 -6.84 -22.80 2.35
CA ASP A 463 -5.92 -23.77 1.72
C ASP A 463 -5.16 -23.15 0.52
N GLY A 464 -4.67 -21.92 0.70
CA GLY A 464 -3.92 -21.16 -0.31
C GLY A 464 -4.75 -20.61 -1.48
N ARG A 465 -6.08 -20.73 -1.46
CA ARG A 465 -6.96 -20.31 -2.56
C ARG A 465 -7.99 -19.27 -2.13
N HIS A 466 -8.25 -18.31 -3.01
CA HIS A 466 -9.35 -17.36 -2.86
C HIS A 466 -10.64 -17.90 -3.50
N ALA A 467 -11.81 -17.71 -2.86
CA ALA A 467 -13.08 -18.25 -3.35
C ALA A 467 -13.44 -17.74 -4.76
N SER A 468 -13.09 -16.51 -5.11
CA SER A 468 -13.35 -15.89 -6.41
C SER A 468 -12.16 -15.98 -7.38
N GLU A 469 -11.11 -16.75 -7.09
CA GLU A 469 -9.85 -16.74 -7.86
C GLU A 469 -10.07 -17.00 -9.37
N ASP A 470 -10.88 -17.99 -9.72
CA ASP A 470 -11.09 -18.34 -11.12
C ASP A 470 -11.85 -17.25 -11.89
N ARG A 471 -12.89 -16.67 -11.27
CA ARG A 471 -13.65 -15.54 -11.84
C ARG A 471 -12.78 -14.31 -12.04
N VAL A 472 -12.01 -13.95 -11.02
CA VAL A 472 -11.09 -12.80 -11.06
C VAL A 472 -10.03 -12.99 -12.14
N ARG A 473 -9.40 -14.18 -12.21
CA ARG A 473 -8.41 -14.52 -13.22
C ARG A 473 -8.98 -14.47 -14.65
N GLN A 474 -10.22 -14.91 -14.87
CA GLN A 474 -10.87 -14.82 -16.19
C GLN A 474 -11.08 -13.38 -16.65
N ARG A 475 -11.57 -12.50 -15.76
CA ARG A 475 -11.73 -11.06 -16.04
C ARG A 475 -10.40 -10.42 -16.35
N TYR A 476 -9.39 -10.64 -15.52
CA TYR A 476 -8.03 -10.13 -15.72
C TYR A 476 -7.44 -10.60 -17.06
N ALA A 477 -7.55 -11.91 -17.38
CA ALA A 477 -7.04 -12.45 -18.62
C ALA A 477 -7.70 -11.84 -19.87
N ALA A 478 -9.00 -11.53 -19.82
CA ALA A 478 -9.69 -10.85 -20.91
C ALA A 478 -9.11 -9.44 -21.13
N VAL A 479 -8.91 -8.68 -20.05
CA VAL A 479 -8.34 -7.32 -20.11
C VAL A 479 -6.92 -7.33 -20.65
N VAL A 480 -6.04 -8.20 -20.14
CA VAL A 480 -4.64 -8.25 -20.59
C VAL A 480 -4.52 -8.66 -22.04
N ARG A 481 -5.37 -9.57 -22.53
CA ARG A 481 -5.40 -9.95 -23.96
C ARG A 481 -5.85 -8.79 -24.84
N ALA A 482 -6.90 -8.06 -24.44
CA ALA A 482 -7.36 -6.89 -25.19
C ALA A 482 -6.26 -5.79 -25.26
N ILE A 483 -5.56 -5.54 -24.15
CA ILE A 483 -4.44 -4.60 -24.12
C ILE A 483 -3.33 -5.04 -25.08
N ALA A 484 -2.98 -6.33 -25.10
CA ALA A 484 -1.95 -6.86 -25.99
C ALA A 484 -2.32 -6.79 -27.48
N GLU A 485 -3.61 -6.91 -27.81
CA GLU A 485 -4.12 -6.76 -29.17
C GLU A 485 -4.14 -5.29 -29.64
N ASP A 486 -4.50 -4.37 -28.74
CA ASP A 486 -4.58 -2.92 -29.04
C ASP A 486 -3.20 -2.25 -29.07
N THR A 487 -2.17 -2.86 -28.47
CA THR A 487 -0.85 -2.23 -28.35
C THR A 487 0.29 -3.20 -28.69
N PRO A 488 0.36 -3.72 -29.93
CA PRO A 488 1.46 -4.57 -30.35
C PRO A 488 2.84 -3.90 -30.21
N GLN A 489 2.87 -2.57 -30.14
CA GLN A 489 4.08 -1.73 -30.04
C GLN A 489 4.63 -1.58 -28.60
N LEU A 490 3.89 -1.91 -27.53
CA LEU A 490 4.47 -1.95 -26.19
C LEU A 490 5.64 -2.95 -26.09
N ALA A 491 5.72 -3.90 -27.04
CA ALA A 491 6.81 -4.86 -27.17
C ALA A 491 7.93 -4.43 -28.13
N ILE A 492 7.79 -3.33 -28.89
CA ILE A 492 8.63 -3.08 -30.09
C ILE A 492 9.29 -1.68 -30.12
N ASP A 493 8.89 -0.69 -29.35
CA ASP A 493 9.54 0.64 -29.39
C ASP A 493 10.93 0.60 -28.73
N PHE A 494 11.87 -0.02 -29.46
CA PHE A 494 13.31 -0.06 -29.16
C PHE A 494 14.14 0.80 -30.13
N GLU A 495 13.56 1.81 -30.78
CA GLU A 495 14.31 2.74 -31.62
C GLU A 495 14.67 4.04 -30.90
#